data_616415bdc1b3d4a32dd383232ffdd53d
#
_entry.id   616415bdc1b3d4a32dd383232ffdd53d
#
_cell.length_a   1.000
_cell.length_b   1.000
_cell.length_c   1.000
_cell.angle_alpha   90.00
_cell.angle_beta   90.00
_cell.angle_gamma   90.00
#
_symmetry.space_group_name_H-M   'P 1'
#
loop_
_entity.id
_entity.type
_entity.pdbx_description
1 polymer ?
#
loop_
_entity_poly.entity_id
_entity_poly.type
_entity_poly.pdbx_seq_one_letter_code
_entity_poly.pdbx_strand_id
1 'polypeptide(L)'
;AYEIKPMYAQRGRDEFHRNPRLSRWETDKDRTKVLRSEYHFLFSKVAHAVADRRESETQADQMTELALMPNAARRMLEAFLSFRCPSRIGSFHVALEETLNDAQNLDETVRNRVEKYLHAYSHFDGGNISQPLRLNEATTVLRSLFQLMDHVDHDHVSSMCTALGIKYDQLVKVPALPASRSVSS
;
A
#
# COMPACT_ATOMS: atom_id res chain seq x y z
N ALA A 1 -1.89 16.44 -18.79
CA ALA A 1 -2.66 16.59 -17.55
C ALA A 1 -2.41 17.96 -16.94
N TYR A 2 -3.39 18.49 -16.22
CA TYR A 2 -3.33 19.81 -15.58
C TYR A 2 -3.76 19.67 -14.13
N GLU A 3 -3.13 20.45 -13.27
CA GLU A 3 -3.42 20.52 -11.85
C GLU A 3 -3.89 21.93 -11.50
N ILE A 4 -4.89 22.02 -10.62
CA ILE A 4 -5.33 23.32 -10.07
C ILE A 4 -4.54 23.54 -8.78
N LYS A 5 -3.55 24.44 -8.85
CA LYS A 5 -2.79 24.83 -7.65
C LYS A 5 -3.46 26.00 -6.95
N PRO A 6 -3.79 25.91 -5.67
CA PRO A 6 -4.21 27.06 -4.90
C PRO A 6 -3.02 28.02 -4.74
N MET A 7 -3.14 29.21 -5.28
CA MET A 7 -2.19 30.29 -5.00
C MET A 7 -2.87 31.34 -4.13
N TYR A 8 -2.16 31.78 -3.12
CA TYR A 8 -2.58 32.88 -2.26
C TYR A 8 -1.83 34.12 -2.66
N ALA A 9 -2.55 35.17 -3.04
CA ALA A 9 -1.99 36.48 -3.27
C ALA A 9 -2.36 37.39 -2.11
N GLN A 10 -1.37 38.08 -1.53
CA GLN A 10 -1.63 39.08 -0.51
C GLN A 10 -2.12 40.37 -1.17
N ARG A 11 -3.29 40.81 -0.78
CA ARG A 11 -3.89 42.10 -1.20
C ARG A 11 -4.03 42.96 0.05
N GLY A 12 -3.09 43.87 0.27
CA GLY A 12 -3.04 44.64 1.49
C GLY A 12 -2.35 43.94 2.64
N ARG A 13 -2.33 44.55 3.83
CA ARG A 13 -1.59 44.00 5.00
C ARG A 13 -2.20 42.73 5.60
N ASP A 14 -3.51 42.50 5.45
CA ASP A 14 -4.23 41.45 6.15
C ASP A 14 -5.22 40.63 5.29
N GLU A 15 -5.27 40.83 3.98
CA GLU A 15 -6.19 40.08 3.11
C GLU A 15 -5.44 39.14 2.18
N PHE A 16 -5.74 37.84 2.32
CA PHE A 16 -5.29 36.79 1.42
C PHE A 16 -6.44 36.30 0.52
N HIS A 17 -6.30 36.46 -0.77
CA HIS A 17 -7.25 35.92 -1.74
C HIS A 17 -6.71 34.62 -2.34
N ARG A 18 -7.55 33.60 -2.31
CA ARG A 18 -7.26 32.35 -3.01
C ARG A 18 -7.42 32.57 -4.52
N ASN A 19 -6.33 32.51 -5.24
CA ASN A 19 -6.33 32.63 -6.70
C ASN A 19 -5.89 31.29 -7.31
N PRO A 20 -6.84 30.39 -7.64
CA PRO A 20 -6.50 29.10 -8.22
C PRO A 20 -5.94 29.29 -9.63
N ARG A 21 -4.81 28.68 -9.91
CA ARG A 21 -4.19 28.64 -11.23
C ARG A 21 -4.13 27.24 -11.78
N LEU A 22 -4.42 27.10 -13.07
CA LEU A 22 -4.17 25.87 -13.79
C LEU A 22 -2.68 25.78 -14.09
N SER A 23 -2.00 24.76 -13.59
CA SER A 23 -0.61 24.49 -13.94
C SER A 23 -0.50 23.14 -14.66
N ARG A 24 0.45 23.04 -15.59
CA ARG A 24 0.76 21.78 -16.22
C ARG A 24 1.40 20.86 -15.19
N TRP A 25 1.01 19.58 -15.16
CA TRP A 25 1.70 18.60 -14.36
C TRP A 25 3.16 18.55 -14.78
N GLU A 26 4.06 18.51 -13.79
CA GLU A 26 5.46 18.32 -14.08
C GLU A 26 5.64 17.05 -14.91
N THR A 27 6.42 17.17 -15.98
CA THR A 27 6.65 16.12 -16.97
C THR A 27 7.58 15.00 -16.49
N ASP A 28 7.75 14.84 -15.18
CA ASP A 28 8.44 13.67 -14.65
C ASP A 28 7.61 12.43 -14.99
N LYS A 29 8.09 11.67 -15.97
CA LYS A 29 7.36 10.49 -16.51
C LYS A 29 7.05 9.47 -15.44
N ASP A 30 7.87 9.39 -14.40
CA ASP A 30 7.68 8.40 -13.34
C ASP A 30 6.62 8.86 -12.33
N ARG A 31 6.59 10.14 -11.98
CA ARG A 31 5.53 10.71 -11.14
C ARG A 31 4.16 10.68 -11.82
N THR A 32 4.08 10.91 -13.12
CA THR A 32 2.81 10.84 -13.86
C THR A 32 2.22 9.44 -13.93
N LYS A 33 3.04 8.40 -13.90
CA LYS A 33 2.56 7.00 -13.86
C LYS A 33 1.85 6.69 -12.54
N VAL A 34 2.46 7.11 -11.43
CA VAL A 34 1.95 6.85 -10.07
C VAL A 34 0.67 7.65 -9.80
N LEU A 35 0.53 8.84 -10.38
CA LEU A 35 -0.60 9.75 -10.13
C LEU A 35 -1.77 9.58 -11.12
N ARG A 36 -1.81 8.50 -11.90
CA ARG A 36 -2.91 8.23 -12.84
C ARG A 36 -4.26 8.04 -12.16
N SER A 37 -4.24 7.40 -10.98
CA SER A 37 -5.41 7.26 -10.11
C SER A 37 -4.96 7.11 -8.67
N GLU A 38 -5.88 7.28 -7.73
CA GLU A 38 -5.62 7.01 -6.32
C GLU A 38 -5.14 5.55 -6.11
N TYR A 39 -5.74 4.61 -6.83
CA TYR A 39 -5.34 3.20 -6.75
C TYR A 39 -3.88 2.98 -7.18
N HIS A 40 -3.43 3.58 -8.30
CA HIS A 40 -2.03 3.50 -8.72
C HIS A 40 -1.09 4.09 -7.67
N PHE A 41 -1.47 5.21 -7.07
CA PHE A 41 -0.70 5.84 -6.00
C PHE A 41 -0.59 4.93 -4.78
N LEU A 42 -1.71 4.40 -4.29
CA LEU A 42 -1.74 3.51 -3.12
C LEU A 42 -0.95 2.23 -3.38
N PHE A 43 -1.17 1.58 -4.54
CA PHE A 43 -0.43 0.39 -4.94
C PHE A 43 1.07 0.65 -4.96
N SER A 44 1.50 1.73 -5.59
CA SER A 44 2.92 2.12 -5.64
C SER A 44 3.51 2.32 -4.24
N LYS A 45 2.81 3.04 -3.36
CA LYS A 45 3.27 3.32 -2.00
C LYS A 45 3.44 2.05 -1.18
N VAL A 46 2.43 1.18 -1.17
CA VAL A 46 2.48 -0.08 -0.43
C VAL A 46 3.52 -1.03 -1.02
N ALA A 47 3.64 -1.07 -2.36
CA ALA A 47 4.62 -1.90 -3.04
C ALA A 47 6.07 -1.49 -2.73
N HIS A 48 6.37 -0.19 -2.72
CA HIS A 48 7.70 0.30 -2.33
C HIS A 48 8.02 -0.01 -0.87
N ALA A 49 7.07 0.09 0.04
CA ALA A 49 7.26 -0.31 1.44
C ALA A 49 7.59 -1.81 1.60
N VAL A 50 7.16 -2.65 0.66
CA VAL A 50 7.47 -4.09 0.65
C VAL A 50 8.79 -4.39 -0.07
N ALA A 51 9.07 -3.70 -1.20
CA ALA A 51 10.18 -4.00 -2.11
C ALA A 51 11.48 -3.27 -1.73
N ASP A 52 11.37 -1.99 -1.35
CA ASP A 52 12.51 -1.13 -1.12
C ASP A 52 12.84 -1.06 0.38
N ARG A 53 13.64 -2.01 0.85
CA ARG A 53 14.38 -1.80 2.11
C ARG A 53 15.54 -0.88 1.80
N ARG A 54 15.35 0.42 2.00
CA ARG A 54 16.45 1.37 1.93
C ARG A 54 17.33 1.20 3.17
N GLU A 55 18.50 0.61 2.99
CA GLU A 55 19.52 0.47 4.04
C GLU A 55 19.98 1.83 4.62
N SER A 56 19.64 2.93 3.94
CA SER A 56 20.06 4.29 4.28
C SER A 56 19.06 5.07 5.15
N GLU A 57 17.86 4.55 5.38
CA GLU A 57 16.85 5.25 6.19
C GLU A 57 17.03 4.93 7.68
N THR A 58 16.87 5.97 8.50
CA THR A 58 16.89 5.75 9.95
C THR A 58 15.71 4.87 10.38
N GLN A 59 15.86 4.17 11.49
CA GLN A 59 14.77 3.35 12.03
C GLN A 59 13.50 4.19 12.30
N ALA A 60 13.67 5.47 12.66
CA ALA A 60 12.55 6.39 12.88
C ALA A 60 11.79 6.71 11.58
N ASP A 61 12.50 6.90 10.46
CA ASP A 61 11.88 7.14 9.16
C ASP A 61 11.09 5.92 8.69
N GLN A 62 11.66 4.72 8.84
CA GLN A 62 11.01 3.46 8.52
C GLN A 62 9.74 3.23 9.38
N MET A 63 9.80 3.55 10.67
CA MET A 63 8.64 3.46 11.55
C MET A 63 7.55 4.44 11.17
N THR A 64 7.91 5.67 10.81
CA THR A 64 6.96 6.69 10.38
C THR A 64 6.26 6.28 9.08
N GLU A 65 7.02 5.79 8.11
CA GLU A 65 6.45 5.29 6.85
C GLU A 65 5.50 4.11 7.10
N LEU A 66 5.93 3.13 7.89
CA LEU A 66 5.12 1.95 8.18
C LEU A 66 3.88 2.25 9.03
N ALA A 67 3.88 3.27 9.86
CA ALA A 67 2.71 3.67 10.63
C ALA A 67 1.53 4.14 9.74
N LEU A 68 1.83 4.67 8.54
CA LEU A 68 0.83 5.11 7.57
C LEU A 68 0.37 3.99 6.62
N MET A 69 1.18 2.94 6.48
CA MET A 69 0.93 1.86 5.52
C MET A 69 -0.36 1.06 5.75
N PRO A 70 -0.81 0.80 6.99
CA PRO A 70 -2.04 0.05 7.19
C PRO A 70 -3.25 0.69 6.54
N ASN A 71 -3.41 2.00 6.67
CA ASN A 71 -4.51 2.70 6.04
C ASN A 71 -4.38 2.72 4.51
N ALA A 72 -3.18 2.95 3.99
CA ALA A 72 -2.90 2.90 2.55
C ALA A 72 -3.18 1.51 1.97
N ALA A 73 -2.72 0.46 2.65
CA ALA A 73 -2.92 -0.92 2.25
C ALA A 73 -4.40 -1.34 2.29
N ARG A 74 -5.13 -0.92 3.34
CA ARG A 74 -6.58 -1.14 3.42
C ARG A 74 -7.31 -0.49 2.24
N ARG A 75 -7.05 0.79 1.97
CA ARG A 75 -7.69 1.51 0.85
C ARG A 75 -7.32 0.92 -0.51
N MET A 76 -6.08 0.48 -0.68
CA MET A 76 -5.63 -0.23 -1.87
C MET A 76 -6.42 -1.53 -2.07
N LEU A 77 -6.51 -2.35 -1.01
CA LEU A 77 -7.23 -3.62 -1.06
C LEU A 77 -8.74 -3.41 -1.24
N GLU A 78 -9.33 -2.42 -0.59
CA GLU A 78 -10.74 -2.04 -0.76
C GLU A 78 -11.05 -1.65 -2.20
N ALA A 79 -10.18 -0.86 -2.84
CA ALA A 79 -10.31 -0.52 -4.25
C ALA A 79 -10.19 -1.75 -5.16
N PHE A 80 -9.21 -2.63 -4.90
CA PHE A 80 -9.06 -3.89 -5.64
C PHE A 80 -10.32 -4.76 -5.53
N LEU A 81 -10.82 -4.97 -4.32
CA LEU A 81 -11.99 -5.78 -4.08
C LEU A 81 -13.28 -5.17 -4.65
N SER A 82 -13.38 -3.85 -4.74
CA SER A 82 -14.54 -3.19 -5.34
C SER A 82 -14.71 -3.52 -6.83
N PHE A 83 -13.61 -3.81 -7.54
CA PHE A 83 -13.66 -4.30 -8.92
C PHE A 83 -13.99 -5.80 -8.99
N ARG A 84 -13.57 -6.58 -8.01
CA ARG A 84 -13.80 -8.04 -7.99
C ARG A 84 -15.17 -8.41 -7.45
N CYS A 85 -15.63 -7.69 -6.43
CA CYS A 85 -16.89 -7.92 -5.75
C CYS A 85 -17.78 -6.67 -5.81
N PRO A 86 -18.25 -6.24 -7.00
CA PRO A 86 -18.97 -4.96 -7.15
C PRO A 86 -20.28 -4.92 -6.36
N SER A 87 -20.88 -6.07 -6.06
CA SER A 87 -22.07 -6.18 -5.20
C SER A 87 -21.78 -5.87 -3.73
N ARG A 88 -20.51 -5.80 -3.33
CA ARG A 88 -20.07 -5.60 -1.94
C ARG A 88 -19.39 -4.23 -1.73
N ILE A 89 -19.54 -3.31 -2.67
CA ILE A 89 -19.01 -1.94 -2.52
C ILE A 89 -19.55 -1.32 -1.22
N GLY A 90 -18.63 -0.79 -0.40
CA GLY A 90 -18.94 -0.24 0.93
C GLY A 90 -18.96 -1.26 2.08
N SER A 91 -18.79 -2.55 1.78
CA SER A 91 -18.76 -3.64 2.78
C SER A 91 -17.42 -4.39 2.70
N PHE A 92 -16.32 -3.69 2.98
CA PHE A 92 -14.95 -4.19 2.85
C PHE A 92 -14.73 -5.57 3.51
N HIS A 93 -15.21 -5.75 4.75
CA HIS A 93 -15.05 -7.01 5.48
C HIS A 93 -15.72 -8.17 4.77
N VAL A 94 -16.94 -7.97 4.31
CA VAL A 94 -17.71 -9.01 3.60
C VAL A 94 -17.02 -9.38 2.29
N ALA A 95 -16.58 -8.36 1.52
CA ALA A 95 -15.87 -8.58 0.25
C ALA A 95 -14.58 -9.38 0.45
N LEU A 96 -13.84 -9.08 1.52
CA LEU A 96 -12.59 -9.76 1.80
C LEU A 96 -12.80 -11.17 2.34
N GLU A 97 -13.77 -11.38 3.23
CA GLU A 97 -14.12 -12.70 3.72
C GLU A 97 -14.58 -13.62 2.58
N GLU A 98 -15.45 -13.13 1.69
CA GLU A 98 -15.85 -13.87 0.49
C GLU A 98 -14.64 -14.20 -0.38
N THR A 99 -13.75 -13.22 -0.61
CA THR A 99 -12.53 -13.43 -1.40
C THR A 99 -11.60 -14.47 -0.78
N LEU A 100 -11.41 -14.44 0.54
CA LEU A 100 -10.61 -15.43 1.24
C LEU A 100 -11.25 -16.83 1.18
N ASN A 101 -12.56 -16.93 1.27
CA ASN A 101 -13.28 -18.20 1.18
C ASN A 101 -13.18 -18.79 -0.24
N ASP A 102 -13.23 -17.95 -1.26
CA ASP A 102 -13.09 -18.35 -2.67
C ASP A 102 -11.65 -18.68 -3.06
N ALA A 103 -10.67 -18.15 -2.35
CA ALA A 103 -9.24 -18.39 -2.57
C ALA A 103 -8.83 -19.79 -2.09
N GLN A 104 -9.34 -20.81 -2.79
CA GLN A 104 -8.93 -22.21 -2.56
C GLN A 104 -7.45 -22.35 -2.89
N ASN A 105 -6.70 -23.09 -2.07
CA ASN A 105 -5.26 -23.30 -2.19
C ASN A 105 -4.38 -22.05 -1.91
N LEU A 106 -4.92 -20.98 -1.36
CA LEU A 106 -4.10 -19.93 -0.79
C LEU A 106 -3.31 -20.48 0.40
N ASP A 107 -2.01 -20.17 0.47
CA ASP A 107 -1.16 -20.57 1.60
C ASP A 107 -1.80 -20.14 2.93
N GLU A 108 -1.92 -21.10 3.87
CA GLU A 108 -2.58 -20.86 5.15
C GLU A 108 -1.89 -19.76 5.98
N THR A 109 -0.58 -19.63 5.84
CA THR A 109 0.18 -18.57 6.51
C THR A 109 -0.18 -17.19 5.95
N VAL A 110 -0.40 -17.09 4.64
CA VAL A 110 -0.86 -15.86 3.97
C VAL A 110 -2.27 -15.53 4.45
N ARG A 111 -3.18 -16.49 4.42
CA ARG A 111 -4.56 -16.36 4.91
C ARG A 111 -4.58 -15.82 6.35
N ASN A 112 -3.91 -16.50 7.26
CA ASN A 112 -3.86 -16.13 8.68
C ASN A 112 -3.28 -14.72 8.92
N ARG A 113 -2.31 -14.28 8.11
CA ARG A 113 -1.73 -12.93 8.22
C ARG A 113 -2.71 -11.87 7.74
N VAL A 114 -3.41 -12.13 6.64
CA VAL A 114 -4.43 -11.22 6.11
C VAL A 114 -5.60 -11.09 7.09
N GLU A 115 -6.09 -12.18 7.65
CA GLU A 115 -7.15 -12.19 8.65
C GLU A 115 -6.76 -11.42 9.92
N LYS A 116 -5.56 -11.66 10.44
CA LYS A 116 -5.03 -10.91 11.60
C LYS A 116 -4.89 -9.43 11.31
N TYR A 117 -4.45 -9.08 10.11
CA TYR A 117 -4.37 -7.69 9.68
C TYR A 117 -5.75 -7.03 9.69
N LEU A 118 -6.76 -7.71 9.19
CA LEU A 118 -8.13 -7.22 9.21
C LEU A 118 -8.64 -7.00 10.63
N HIS A 119 -8.48 -7.97 11.50
CA HIS A 119 -8.92 -7.85 12.90
C HIS A 119 -8.22 -6.69 13.61
N ALA A 120 -6.91 -6.53 13.42
CA ALA A 120 -6.16 -5.45 14.05
C ALA A 120 -6.62 -4.06 13.61
N TYR A 121 -7.08 -3.90 12.35
CA TYR A 121 -7.49 -2.61 11.80
C TYR A 121 -9.00 -2.38 11.75
N SER A 122 -9.82 -3.41 12.00
CA SER A 122 -11.27 -3.28 12.14
C SER A 122 -11.69 -2.68 13.47
N HIS A 123 -10.89 -2.89 14.50
CA HIS A 123 -11.14 -2.44 15.87
C HIS A 123 -10.37 -1.17 16.22
N PHE A 124 -10.08 -0.31 15.25
CA PHE A 124 -9.47 0.99 15.49
C PHE A 124 -10.45 2.00 16.10
N ASP A 125 -11.42 1.52 16.87
CA ASP A 125 -12.24 2.34 17.76
C ASP A 125 -11.44 2.68 19.03
N GLY A 126 -10.45 3.56 18.85
CA GLY A 126 -9.97 4.47 19.90
C GLY A 126 -9.21 3.88 21.12
N GLY A 127 -8.97 2.56 21.20
CA GLY A 127 -8.57 1.96 22.47
C GLY A 127 -7.18 1.32 22.58
N ASN A 128 -6.55 0.88 21.51
CA ASN A 128 -5.30 0.11 21.59
C ASN A 128 -4.18 0.65 20.68
N ILE A 129 -3.69 1.84 20.99
CA ILE A 129 -2.49 2.42 20.37
C ILE A 129 -1.19 1.76 20.87
N SER A 130 -1.27 0.77 21.75
CA SER A 130 -0.13 0.29 22.56
C SER A 130 0.60 -0.93 22.02
N GLN A 131 0.31 -1.44 20.82
CA GLN A 131 1.17 -2.47 20.23
C GLN A 131 2.14 -1.82 19.23
N PRO A 132 3.45 -1.79 19.54
CA PRO A 132 4.43 -1.33 18.57
C PRO A 132 4.40 -2.25 17.37
N LEU A 133 4.10 -1.69 16.18
CA LEU A 133 4.28 -2.36 14.91
C LEU A 133 5.75 -2.81 14.80
N ARG A 134 5.98 -4.12 14.84
CA ARG A 134 7.32 -4.64 14.56
C ARG A 134 7.55 -4.50 13.06
N LEU A 135 8.55 -3.73 12.69
CA LEU A 135 8.92 -3.43 11.31
C LEU A 135 8.94 -4.66 10.39
N ASN A 136 9.47 -5.78 10.90
CA ASN A 136 9.56 -7.03 10.15
C ASN A 136 8.19 -7.70 9.95
N GLU A 137 7.29 -7.58 10.91
CA GLU A 137 5.94 -8.13 10.82
C GLU A 137 5.08 -7.30 9.85
N ALA A 138 5.18 -5.98 9.89
CA ALA A 138 4.44 -5.09 8.99
C ALA A 138 4.75 -5.38 7.51
N THR A 139 6.02 -5.44 7.14
CA THR A 139 6.43 -5.75 5.75
C THR A 139 5.93 -7.13 5.32
N THR A 140 5.96 -8.11 6.23
CA THR A 140 5.50 -9.47 5.94
C THR A 140 4.00 -9.52 5.72
N VAL A 141 3.24 -8.77 6.53
CA VAL A 141 1.78 -8.65 6.38
C VAL A 141 1.43 -7.94 5.06
N LEU A 142 2.08 -6.81 4.75
CA LEU A 142 1.86 -6.10 3.50
C LEU A 142 2.16 -6.99 2.28
N ARG A 143 3.21 -7.81 2.35
CA ARG A 143 3.50 -8.81 1.31
C ARG A 143 2.39 -9.83 1.18
N SER A 144 1.82 -10.30 2.28
CA SER A 144 0.70 -11.25 2.25
C SER A 144 -0.54 -10.68 1.58
N LEU A 145 -0.76 -9.36 1.65
CA LEU A 145 -1.84 -8.72 0.87
C LEU A 145 -1.58 -8.81 -0.64
N PHE A 146 -0.34 -8.59 -1.10
CA PHE A 146 0.00 -8.77 -2.52
C PHE A 146 -0.09 -10.23 -2.94
N GLN A 147 0.29 -11.17 -2.08
CA GLN A 147 0.14 -12.60 -2.36
C GLN A 147 -1.33 -13.01 -2.51
N LEU A 148 -2.23 -12.47 -1.66
CA LEU A 148 -3.67 -12.66 -1.84
C LEU A 148 -4.15 -12.04 -3.16
N MET A 149 -3.79 -10.79 -3.44
CA MET A 149 -4.19 -10.12 -4.69
C MET A 149 -3.70 -10.88 -5.92
N ASP A 150 -2.48 -11.38 -5.88
CA ASP A 150 -1.87 -12.17 -6.96
C ASP A 150 -2.56 -13.52 -7.14
N HIS A 151 -2.91 -14.18 -6.04
CA HIS A 151 -3.67 -15.44 -6.09
C HIS A 151 -5.06 -15.25 -6.72
N VAL A 152 -5.69 -14.12 -6.45
CA VAL A 152 -7.03 -13.77 -6.97
C VAL A 152 -6.98 -13.28 -8.41
N ASP A 153 -5.97 -12.49 -8.77
CA ASP A 153 -5.83 -11.87 -10.10
C ASP A 153 -4.35 -11.57 -10.40
N HIS A 154 -3.67 -12.63 -10.87
CA HIS A 154 -2.26 -12.56 -11.26
C HIS A 154 -1.99 -11.51 -12.33
N ASP A 155 -2.83 -11.47 -13.37
CA ASP A 155 -2.65 -10.56 -14.50
C ASP A 155 -2.75 -9.10 -14.07
N HIS A 156 -3.65 -8.79 -13.13
CA HIS A 156 -3.79 -7.46 -12.57
C HIS A 156 -2.52 -7.04 -11.82
N VAL A 157 -2.03 -7.87 -10.89
CA VAL A 157 -0.82 -7.56 -10.10
C VAL A 157 0.41 -7.42 -10.99
N SER A 158 0.60 -8.34 -11.94
CA SER A 158 1.70 -8.29 -12.91
C SER A 158 1.66 -7.05 -13.78
N SER A 159 0.46 -6.67 -14.29
CA SER A 159 0.25 -5.47 -15.09
C SER A 159 0.52 -4.19 -14.31
N MET A 160 0.09 -4.13 -13.04
CA MET A 160 0.37 -3.01 -12.15
C MET A 160 1.87 -2.86 -11.88
N CYS A 161 2.57 -3.96 -11.62
CA CYS A 161 4.01 -3.96 -11.45
C CYS A 161 4.73 -3.41 -12.69
N THR A 162 4.33 -3.86 -13.88
CA THR A 162 4.87 -3.39 -15.16
C THR A 162 4.60 -1.89 -15.36
N ALA A 163 3.38 -1.45 -15.12
CA ALA A 163 2.97 -0.05 -15.30
C ALA A 163 3.73 0.91 -14.37
N LEU A 164 4.08 0.46 -13.17
CA LEU A 164 4.75 1.23 -12.14
C LEU A 164 6.27 1.05 -12.11
N GLY A 165 6.81 0.10 -12.89
CA GLY A 165 8.25 -0.22 -12.91
C GLY A 165 8.72 -0.96 -11.64
N ILE A 166 7.84 -1.68 -10.98
CA ILE A 166 8.12 -2.45 -9.77
C ILE A 166 8.46 -3.89 -10.14
N LYS A 167 9.44 -4.47 -9.48
CA LYS A 167 9.79 -5.88 -9.70
C LYS A 167 8.77 -6.80 -9.02
N TYR A 168 7.98 -7.52 -9.82
CA TYR A 168 6.94 -8.44 -9.35
C TYR A 168 7.44 -9.40 -8.26
N ASP A 169 8.58 -10.05 -8.48
CA ASP A 169 9.15 -11.03 -7.52
C ASP A 169 9.42 -10.44 -6.13
N GLN A 170 9.73 -9.15 -6.04
CA GLN A 170 9.96 -8.48 -4.77
C GLN A 170 8.69 -8.30 -3.94
N LEU A 171 7.52 -8.28 -4.60
CA LEU A 171 6.24 -8.17 -3.91
C LEU A 171 5.70 -9.52 -3.43
N VAL A 172 5.79 -10.53 -4.27
CA VAL A 172 5.07 -11.79 -4.07
C VAL A 172 5.96 -12.87 -3.44
N LYS A 173 7.26 -12.92 -3.81
CA LYS A 173 8.17 -13.93 -3.27
C LYS A 173 8.71 -13.53 -1.90
N VAL A 174 8.74 -14.48 -0.98
CA VAL A 174 9.42 -14.29 0.30
C VAL A 174 10.93 -14.21 0.02
N PRO A 175 11.63 -13.16 0.47
CA PRO A 175 13.09 -13.11 0.34
C PRO A 175 13.71 -14.34 0.99
N ALA A 176 14.60 -15.01 0.28
CA ALA A 176 15.41 -16.08 0.89
C ALA A 176 16.16 -15.48 2.10
N LEU A 177 16.08 -16.17 3.24
CA LEU A 177 16.86 -15.79 4.41
C LEU A 177 18.34 -15.75 3.98
N PRO A 178 19.08 -14.67 4.28
CA PRO A 178 20.50 -14.63 4.02
C PRO A 178 21.12 -15.86 4.71
N ALA A 179 21.86 -16.67 3.95
CA ALA A 179 22.57 -17.81 4.46
C ALA A 179 23.35 -17.37 5.71
N SER A 180 23.08 -17.99 6.84
CA SER A 180 23.80 -17.74 8.08
C SER A 180 25.29 -17.85 7.78
N ARG A 181 26.04 -16.74 7.90
CA ARG A 181 27.50 -16.79 7.87
C ARG A 181 27.91 -17.77 8.95
N SER A 182 28.41 -18.92 8.53
CA SER A 182 29.10 -19.84 9.42
C SER A 182 30.23 -19.06 10.07
N VAL A 183 30.09 -18.77 11.35
CA VAL A 183 31.18 -18.28 12.18
C VAL A 183 32.14 -19.43 12.29
N SER A 184 33.23 -19.37 11.50
CA SER A 184 34.37 -20.27 11.67
C SER A 184 35.05 -19.86 12.97
N SER A 185 35.02 -20.76 13.91
CA SER A 185 35.77 -20.70 15.17
C SER A 185 37.26 -20.89 14.91
#